data_09404dc5d232a2fa60b77e3b59f61e97
#
_entry.id   09404dc5d232a2fa60b77e3b59f61e97
#
_cell.length_a   1.000
_cell.length_b   1.000
_cell.length_c   1.000
_cell.angle_alpha   90.00
_cell.angle_beta   90.00
_cell.angle_gamma   90.00
#
_symmetry.space_group_name_H-M   'P 1'
#
loop_
_entity.id
_entity.type
_entity.pdbx_description
1 polymer ?
#
loop_
_entity_poly.entity_id
_entity_poly.type
_entity_poly.pdbx_seq_one_letter_code
_entity_poly.pdbx_strand_id
1 'polypeptide(L)'
;EGQLVQINGVTFPLAGTFIVGNNTYDFTSGGENGVIYVRTSNTLVGAELTGCEVDMIGIVSQFSFDGTDGYQLLPRGPVDLIPASDLCFTSPVTQTNLETTGFRLSWTTDLACDGTVEYGLTEALGSVATAVQNNTPNHFVNLEGLEPGTIYYARAVCTTAEGTTVASSIRPYATVSESSGDIHVYFNGAVDHSVATSELALSLGTDMNDTVAAWILSAQHTLDVAAYNFNDPTLQDAFNEAAAAGVDIRWIYEDQNANIGLGNLSTAIVIHPRLDGEGSGMHNKFIIGDAEYTESAFVLTGSTNLTTGQLVSDLNDVIVFEDQSLARAYELEFEEMWGSDGPNPEAANAKFGPDKTWNTPVNFLIGGSEVELYFSPSDGTTAAIQKEIDAANADFEFALLTFTRDDLGESIVSLNQSFFVSPVGIIEQVNVTGSEFDNLIGNGVQVYAHEPSVDCHHKYCIIDYSEPGTDPTVITGSHNWSSSAENVNDENTVIVHDARVANLYHQEFSAILNSVTGGGG
;
A
#
# COMPACT_ATOMS: atom_id res chain seq x y z
N GLU A 1 28.05 -5.90 -20.10
CA GLU A 1 26.71 -5.91 -20.70
C GLU A 1 26.58 -7.04 -21.73
N GLY A 2 25.37 -7.63 -21.83
CA GLY A 2 25.08 -8.72 -22.76
C GLY A 2 25.73 -10.07 -22.40
N GLN A 3 26.45 -10.17 -21.29
CA GLN A 3 27.05 -11.41 -20.83
C GLN A 3 26.01 -12.24 -20.06
N LEU A 4 25.91 -13.52 -20.36
CA LEU A 4 25.15 -14.48 -19.56
C LEU A 4 25.97 -14.86 -18.34
N VAL A 5 25.39 -14.71 -17.15
CA VAL A 5 26.02 -15.03 -15.87
C VAL A 5 25.11 -15.90 -15.03
N GLN A 6 25.67 -16.61 -14.07
CA GLN A 6 24.95 -17.31 -13.01
C GLN A 6 25.35 -16.70 -11.68
N ILE A 7 24.35 -16.43 -10.84
CA ILE A 7 24.51 -16.02 -9.44
C ILE A 7 23.89 -17.12 -8.59
N ASN A 8 24.66 -17.65 -7.65
CA ASN A 8 24.21 -18.76 -6.81
C ASN A 8 23.66 -18.25 -5.47
N GLY A 9 22.69 -18.98 -4.91
CA GLY A 9 22.15 -18.67 -3.59
C GLY A 9 21.42 -17.33 -3.53
N VAL A 10 20.60 -17.05 -4.54
CA VAL A 10 19.76 -15.85 -4.63
C VAL A 10 18.49 -16.04 -3.84
N THR A 11 18.15 -15.06 -3.01
CA THR A 11 16.87 -14.95 -2.30
C THR A 11 16.18 -13.62 -2.63
N PHE A 12 14.87 -13.63 -2.71
CA PHE A 12 14.05 -12.46 -3.01
C PHE A 12 13.33 -11.97 -1.74
N PRO A 13 13.54 -10.72 -1.28
CA PRO A 13 12.87 -10.19 -0.09
C PRO A 13 11.35 -10.05 -0.27
N LEU A 14 10.90 -9.80 -1.51
CA LEU A 14 9.48 -9.72 -1.88
C LEU A 14 8.90 -11.07 -2.36
N ALA A 15 9.43 -12.19 -1.87
CA ALA A 15 8.91 -13.51 -2.20
C ALA A 15 7.40 -13.62 -1.95
N GLY A 16 6.69 -14.23 -2.92
CA GLY A 16 5.23 -14.36 -2.89
C GLY A 16 4.47 -13.21 -3.54
N THR A 17 5.13 -12.13 -3.98
CA THR A 17 4.50 -11.12 -4.83
C THR A 17 4.45 -11.59 -6.28
N PHE A 18 3.41 -11.18 -7.01
CA PHE A 18 3.32 -11.46 -8.45
C PHE A 18 4.33 -10.63 -9.23
N ILE A 19 4.99 -11.28 -10.19
CA ILE A 19 5.93 -10.61 -11.10
C ILE A 19 5.13 -9.88 -12.18
N VAL A 20 5.24 -8.54 -12.20
CA VAL A 20 4.69 -7.69 -13.24
C VAL A 20 5.76 -7.34 -14.28
N GLY A 21 5.32 -7.02 -15.49
CA GLY A 21 6.22 -6.66 -16.58
C GLY A 21 6.77 -5.24 -16.45
N ASN A 22 7.93 -5.00 -17.06
CA ASN A 22 8.67 -3.73 -17.03
C ASN A 22 8.99 -3.22 -15.63
N ASN A 23 9.25 -4.15 -14.71
CA ASN A 23 9.55 -3.86 -13.31
C ASN A 23 10.88 -4.48 -12.86
N THR A 24 11.42 -3.94 -11.77
CA THR A 24 12.62 -4.42 -11.10
C THR A 24 12.26 -5.14 -9.80
N TYR A 25 13.06 -6.15 -9.46
CA TYR A 25 12.91 -6.90 -8.20
C TYR A 25 14.29 -7.08 -7.58
N ASP A 26 14.42 -6.66 -6.33
CA ASP A 26 15.64 -6.82 -5.57
C ASP A 26 15.87 -8.27 -5.19
N PHE A 27 17.13 -8.66 -5.12
CA PHE A 27 17.56 -9.94 -4.58
C PHE A 27 18.82 -9.79 -3.73
N THR A 28 19.07 -10.77 -2.87
CA THR A 28 20.32 -10.88 -2.13
C THR A 28 21.02 -12.18 -2.45
N SER A 29 22.34 -12.16 -2.48
CA SER A 29 23.19 -13.36 -2.64
C SER A 29 24.49 -13.14 -1.88
N GLY A 30 24.81 -14.05 -0.93
CA GLY A 30 26.04 -13.98 -0.15
C GLY A 30 26.19 -12.69 0.69
N GLY A 31 25.08 -12.00 0.99
CA GLY A 31 25.06 -10.72 1.71
C GLY A 31 25.23 -9.47 0.83
N GLU A 32 25.28 -9.65 -0.48
CA GLU A 32 25.30 -8.55 -1.46
C GLU A 32 23.93 -8.40 -2.12
N ASN A 33 23.52 -7.17 -2.43
CA ASN A 33 22.26 -6.86 -3.08
C ASN A 33 22.43 -6.79 -4.60
N GLY A 34 21.40 -7.19 -5.32
CA GLY A 34 21.32 -7.09 -6.77
C GLY A 34 19.88 -6.87 -7.20
N VAL A 35 19.69 -6.60 -8.50
CA VAL A 35 18.37 -6.30 -9.09
C VAL A 35 18.17 -7.15 -10.33
N ILE A 36 17.00 -7.77 -10.47
CA ILE A 36 16.52 -8.27 -11.76
C ILE A 36 15.58 -7.26 -12.39
N TYR A 37 15.56 -7.22 -13.72
CA TYR A 37 14.54 -6.51 -14.49
C TYR A 37 13.76 -7.49 -15.34
N VAL A 38 12.44 -7.51 -15.21
CA VAL A 38 11.54 -8.39 -15.95
C VAL A 38 10.79 -7.57 -17.00
N ARG A 39 10.97 -7.91 -18.28
CA ARG A 39 10.24 -7.25 -19.37
C ARG A 39 8.81 -7.79 -19.46
N THR A 40 7.88 -6.99 -19.97
CA THR A 40 6.47 -7.40 -20.21
C THR A 40 6.36 -8.68 -21.05
N SER A 41 7.27 -8.88 -22.02
CA SER A 41 7.27 -10.11 -22.83
C SER A 41 7.90 -11.33 -22.17
N ASN A 42 8.32 -11.22 -20.90
CA ASN A 42 8.96 -12.33 -20.19
C ASN A 42 7.90 -13.32 -19.67
N THR A 43 8.18 -14.60 -19.80
CA THR A 43 7.28 -15.68 -19.31
C THR A 43 7.27 -15.83 -17.77
N LEU A 44 8.04 -15.02 -17.05
CA LEU A 44 7.93 -14.86 -15.60
C LEU A 44 6.76 -13.97 -15.19
N VAL A 45 6.27 -13.10 -16.08
CA VAL A 45 5.13 -12.21 -15.78
C VAL A 45 3.90 -13.05 -15.42
N GLY A 46 3.25 -12.69 -14.31
CA GLY A 46 2.12 -13.43 -13.74
C GLY A 46 2.50 -14.63 -12.85
N ALA A 47 3.80 -14.96 -12.73
CA ALA A 47 4.27 -15.93 -11.75
C ALA A 47 4.56 -15.23 -10.41
N GLU A 48 4.43 -15.98 -9.32
CA GLU A 48 4.89 -15.48 -8.00
C GLU A 48 6.42 -15.49 -7.92
N LEU A 49 6.97 -14.46 -7.30
CA LEU A 49 8.40 -14.41 -7.00
C LEU A 49 8.74 -15.49 -5.97
N THR A 50 9.68 -16.37 -6.33
CA THR A 50 9.94 -17.56 -5.52
C THR A 50 10.47 -17.24 -4.12
N GLY A 51 9.94 -17.91 -3.10
CA GLY A 51 10.49 -17.91 -1.75
C GLY A 51 11.66 -18.88 -1.54
N CYS A 52 12.05 -19.63 -2.59
CA CYS A 52 13.19 -20.53 -2.56
C CYS A 52 14.50 -19.80 -2.77
N GLU A 53 15.57 -20.24 -2.11
CA GLU A 53 16.92 -19.92 -2.57
C GLU A 53 17.12 -20.55 -3.96
N VAL A 54 17.52 -19.75 -4.93
CA VAL A 54 17.73 -20.20 -6.31
C VAL A 54 19.12 -19.86 -6.82
N ASP A 55 19.63 -20.70 -7.71
CA ASP A 55 20.71 -20.30 -8.60
C ASP A 55 20.10 -19.62 -9.82
N MET A 56 20.41 -18.34 -10.00
CA MET A 56 19.80 -17.52 -11.03
C MET A 56 20.72 -17.32 -12.22
N ILE A 57 20.19 -17.56 -13.42
CA ILE A 57 20.89 -17.29 -14.68
C ILE A 57 20.24 -16.07 -15.32
N GLY A 58 21.05 -15.13 -15.85
CA GLY A 58 20.51 -13.98 -16.55
C GLY A 58 21.55 -13.25 -17.38
N ILE A 59 21.08 -12.33 -18.22
CA ILE A 59 21.93 -11.47 -19.05
C ILE A 59 22.20 -10.19 -18.28
N VAL A 60 23.48 -9.85 -18.07
CA VAL A 60 23.85 -8.57 -17.44
C VAL A 60 23.46 -7.43 -18.38
N SER A 61 22.66 -6.52 -17.88
CA SER A 61 22.25 -5.28 -18.54
C SER A 61 22.57 -4.09 -17.64
N GLN A 62 22.51 -2.91 -18.21
CA GLN A 62 22.71 -1.66 -17.49
C GLN A 62 21.63 -0.68 -17.93
N PHE A 63 20.99 -0.04 -16.96
CA PHE A 63 20.06 1.04 -17.17
C PHE A 63 20.43 2.20 -16.26
N SER A 64 21.14 3.18 -16.79
CA SER A 64 21.40 4.45 -16.11
C SER A 64 21.60 5.55 -17.14
N PHE A 65 21.30 6.78 -16.77
CA PHE A 65 21.46 7.94 -17.64
C PHE A 65 22.92 8.33 -17.87
N ASP A 66 23.82 7.99 -16.97
CA ASP A 66 25.25 8.36 -17.02
C ASP A 66 26.18 7.19 -17.34
N GLY A 67 25.65 5.96 -17.38
CA GLY A 67 26.41 4.75 -17.73
C GLY A 67 27.37 4.25 -16.64
N THR A 68 27.25 4.72 -15.40
CA THR A 68 28.16 4.35 -14.29
C THR A 68 27.57 3.36 -13.33
N ASP A 69 26.22 3.35 -13.14
CA ASP A 69 25.48 2.51 -12.20
C ASP A 69 24.33 1.76 -12.91
N GLY A 70 23.36 1.23 -12.15
CA GLY A 70 22.13 0.62 -12.68
C GLY A 70 22.36 -0.72 -13.36
N TYR A 71 23.31 -1.54 -12.87
CA TYR A 71 23.45 -2.91 -13.34
C TYR A 71 22.29 -3.77 -12.85
N GLN A 72 21.71 -4.51 -13.78
CA GLN A 72 20.59 -5.40 -13.53
C GLN A 72 20.78 -6.72 -14.26
N LEU A 73 20.14 -7.77 -13.80
CA LEU A 73 20.12 -9.07 -14.44
C LEU A 73 18.77 -9.26 -15.14
N LEU A 74 18.80 -9.72 -16.39
CA LEU A 74 17.59 -10.06 -17.13
C LEU A 74 17.48 -11.59 -17.22
N PRO A 75 16.62 -12.23 -16.40
CA PRO A 75 16.29 -13.63 -16.58
C PRO A 75 15.50 -13.80 -17.89
N ARG A 76 15.68 -14.92 -18.57
CA ARG A 76 15.00 -15.22 -19.85
C ARG A 76 13.64 -15.86 -19.66
N GLY A 77 13.41 -16.42 -18.46
CA GLY A 77 12.17 -17.08 -18.09
C GLY A 77 12.35 -17.96 -16.84
N PRO A 78 11.31 -18.73 -16.41
CA PRO A 78 11.35 -19.55 -15.20
C PRO A 78 12.51 -20.55 -15.14
N VAL A 79 13.00 -21.04 -16.27
CA VAL A 79 14.14 -21.97 -16.35
C VAL A 79 15.45 -21.38 -15.85
N ASP A 80 15.54 -20.08 -15.72
CA ASP A 80 16.70 -19.36 -15.21
C ASP A 80 16.70 -19.20 -13.68
N LEU A 81 15.61 -19.58 -13.01
CA LEU A 81 15.49 -19.64 -11.56
C LEU A 81 15.52 -21.11 -11.12
N ILE A 82 16.71 -21.62 -10.81
CA ILE A 82 16.96 -23.04 -10.50
C ILE A 82 16.96 -23.19 -8.98
N PRO A 83 16.02 -23.94 -8.36
CA PRO A 83 16.02 -24.17 -6.91
C PRO A 83 17.37 -24.69 -6.42
N ALA A 84 17.94 -24.04 -5.42
CA ALA A 84 19.24 -24.39 -4.83
C ALA A 84 19.12 -25.45 -3.75
N SER A 85 17.91 -25.74 -3.24
CA SER A 85 17.62 -26.75 -2.22
C SER A 85 16.48 -27.68 -2.66
N ASP A 86 16.47 -28.88 -2.07
CA ASP A 86 15.42 -29.88 -2.29
C ASP A 86 14.14 -29.64 -1.47
N LEU A 87 14.11 -28.59 -0.61
CA LEU A 87 12.95 -28.19 0.19
C LEU A 87 12.70 -26.70 0.05
N CYS A 88 11.53 -26.34 -0.46
CA CYS A 88 11.15 -24.97 -0.81
C CYS A 88 9.73 -24.64 -0.38
N PHE A 89 9.48 -23.36 -0.04
CA PHE A 89 8.11 -22.81 -0.02
C PHE A 89 7.61 -22.67 -1.47
N THR A 90 6.42 -23.21 -1.75
CA THR A 90 5.75 -23.11 -3.06
C THR A 90 4.58 -22.13 -3.05
N SER A 91 4.27 -21.54 -1.88
CA SER A 91 3.39 -20.39 -1.74
C SER A 91 3.96 -19.43 -0.69
N PRO A 92 3.55 -18.13 -0.73
CA PRO A 92 3.81 -17.23 0.37
C PRO A 92 3.19 -17.72 1.69
N VAL A 93 3.65 -17.18 2.82
CA VAL A 93 2.99 -17.36 4.12
C VAL A 93 1.85 -16.35 4.20
N THR A 94 0.62 -16.86 4.18
CA THR A 94 -0.60 -16.03 4.19
C THR A 94 -1.26 -16.04 5.57
N GLN A 95 -1.70 -14.85 6.02
CA GLN A 95 -2.48 -14.68 7.23
C GLN A 95 -3.98 -14.81 6.90
N THR A 96 -4.71 -15.58 7.68
CA THR A 96 -6.16 -15.76 7.58
C THR A 96 -6.78 -15.94 8.96
N ASN A 97 -8.11 -15.95 9.05
CA ASN A 97 -8.84 -16.12 10.31
C ASN A 97 -8.35 -15.14 11.38
N LEU A 98 -8.36 -13.85 11.04
CA LEU A 98 -7.97 -12.78 11.95
C LEU A 98 -9.00 -12.69 13.08
N GLU A 99 -8.51 -12.74 14.32
CA GLU A 99 -9.30 -12.61 15.56
C GLU A 99 -8.58 -11.68 16.53
N THR A 100 -9.27 -11.21 17.55
CA THR A 100 -8.67 -10.34 18.58
C THR A 100 -7.56 -11.04 19.36
N THR A 101 -7.62 -12.36 19.49
CA THR A 101 -6.64 -13.14 20.29
C THR A 101 -5.87 -14.15 19.47
N GLY A 102 -5.85 -14.00 18.13
CA GLY A 102 -5.11 -14.94 17.29
C GLY A 102 -5.33 -14.75 15.79
N PHE A 103 -4.63 -15.57 15.04
CA PHE A 103 -4.78 -15.69 13.59
C PHE A 103 -4.17 -16.99 13.10
N ARG A 104 -4.40 -17.32 11.83
CA ARG A 104 -3.80 -18.49 11.17
C ARG A 104 -2.74 -18.03 10.17
N LEU A 105 -1.60 -18.73 10.16
CA LEU A 105 -0.62 -18.68 9.07
C LEU A 105 -0.67 -19.99 8.27
N SER A 106 -0.72 -19.86 6.94
CA SER A 106 -0.80 -21.00 6.02
C SER A 106 0.24 -20.87 4.91
N TRP A 107 0.81 -22.00 4.49
CA TRP A 107 1.79 -22.07 3.39
C TRP A 107 1.84 -23.46 2.78
N THR A 108 2.51 -23.57 1.64
CA THR A 108 2.81 -24.85 0.99
C THR A 108 4.30 -25.01 0.72
N THR A 109 4.75 -26.27 0.65
CA THR A 109 6.12 -26.65 0.30
C THR A 109 6.11 -27.71 -0.81
N ASP A 110 7.21 -27.84 -1.54
CA ASP A 110 7.37 -28.82 -2.61
C ASP A 110 7.52 -30.27 -2.07
N LEU A 111 8.10 -30.43 -0.88
CA LEU A 111 8.23 -31.69 -0.19
C LEU A 111 7.41 -31.70 1.10
N ALA A 112 7.02 -32.94 1.52
CA ALA A 112 6.39 -33.12 2.81
C ALA A 112 7.38 -32.87 3.94
N CYS A 113 6.98 -32.03 4.91
CA CYS A 113 7.79 -31.69 6.08
C CYS A 113 6.92 -31.42 7.31
N ASP A 114 7.55 -31.23 8.46
CA ASP A 114 6.90 -30.83 9.70
C ASP A 114 6.96 -29.31 9.84
N GLY A 115 5.79 -28.67 9.83
CA GLY A 115 5.64 -27.21 9.86
C GLY A 115 5.60 -26.65 11.29
N THR A 116 6.29 -25.56 11.53
CA THR A 116 6.21 -24.76 12.77
C THR A 116 6.19 -23.28 12.43
N VAL A 117 5.71 -22.44 13.35
CA VAL A 117 5.83 -20.97 13.29
C VAL A 117 6.61 -20.52 14.51
N GLU A 118 7.69 -19.81 14.27
CA GLU A 118 8.40 -19.06 15.30
C GLU A 118 7.85 -17.65 15.33
N TYR A 119 7.51 -17.11 16.52
CA TYR A 119 6.86 -15.81 16.64
C TYR A 119 7.20 -15.07 17.94
N GLY A 120 6.94 -13.77 17.99
CA GLY A 120 7.15 -12.93 19.17
C GLY A 120 6.78 -11.46 18.91
N LEU A 121 6.94 -10.61 19.91
CA LEU A 121 6.66 -9.17 19.82
C LEU A 121 7.77 -8.38 19.09
N THR A 122 8.87 -9.02 18.77
CA THR A 122 10.01 -8.44 18.03
C THR A 122 10.57 -9.47 17.06
N GLU A 123 11.41 -9.06 16.14
CA GLU A 123 12.15 -9.95 15.22
C GLU A 123 13.04 -11.00 15.93
N ALA A 124 13.33 -10.82 17.21
CA ALA A 124 14.03 -11.84 18.01
C ALA A 124 13.16 -13.09 18.26
N LEU A 125 11.85 -13.01 17.96
CA LEU A 125 10.87 -14.08 18.13
C LEU A 125 10.79 -14.54 19.59
N GLY A 126 10.81 -15.84 19.89
CA GLY A 126 10.93 -16.36 21.27
C GLY A 126 9.88 -17.40 21.63
N SER A 127 8.81 -17.52 20.84
CA SER A 127 7.76 -18.54 20.97
C SER A 127 7.71 -19.42 19.73
N VAL A 128 7.20 -20.64 19.89
CA VAL A 128 7.04 -21.60 18.77
C VAL A 128 5.66 -22.23 18.87
N ALA A 129 4.95 -22.25 17.74
CA ALA A 129 3.71 -22.98 17.55
C ALA A 129 3.91 -24.07 16.46
N THR A 130 3.21 -25.20 16.58
CA THR A 130 3.39 -26.35 15.69
C THR A 130 2.15 -26.54 14.83
N ALA A 131 2.34 -26.89 13.56
CA ALA A 131 1.26 -27.24 12.66
C ALA A 131 0.43 -28.42 13.19
N VAL A 132 -0.86 -28.41 12.87
CA VAL A 132 -1.80 -29.47 13.26
C VAL A 132 -1.49 -30.77 12.54
N GLN A 133 -0.95 -30.69 11.32
CA GLN A 133 -0.57 -31.85 10.49
C GLN A 133 0.93 -31.80 10.21
N ASN A 134 1.56 -32.96 10.36
CA ASN A 134 2.98 -33.19 10.10
C ASN A 134 3.18 -34.03 8.84
N ASN A 135 4.37 -33.99 8.28
CA ASN A 135 4.78 -34.72 7.10
C ASN A 135 3.81 -34.52 5.91
N THR A 136 3.50 -33.27 5.61
CA THR A 136 2.61 -32.82 4.54
C THR A 136 3.23 -31.66 3.78
N PRO A 137 2.90 -31.44 2.49
CA PRO A 137 3.30 -30.23 1.78
C PRO A 137 2.37 -29.03 2.04
N ASN A 138 1.23 -29.22 2.70
CA ASN A 138 0.26 -28.16 3.00
C ASN A 138 0.25 -27.91 4.51
N HIS A 139 0.53 -26.71 4.92
CA HIS A 139 0.68 -26.34 6.32
C HIS A 139 -0.27 -25.24 6.73
N PHE A 140 -0.71 -25.31 7.97
CA PHE A 140 -1.27 -24.18 8.68
C PHE A 140 -0.96 -24.28 10.18
N VAL A 141 -0.79 -23.12 10.81
CA VAL A 141 -0.60 -22.98 12.25
C VAL A 141 -1.57 -21.91 12.75
N ASN A 142 -2.35 -22.23 13.77
CA ASN A 142 -3.12 -21.21 14.50
C ASN A 142 -2.24 -20.67 15.63
N LEU A 143 -2.08 -19.36 15.68
CA LEU A 143 -1.53 -18.66 16.82
C LEU A 143 -2.72 -18.20 17.68
N GLU A 144 -2.75 -18.61 18.95
CA GLU A 144 -3.85 -18.36 19.87
C GLU A 144 -3.33 -17.78 21.19
N GLY A 145 -4.20 -17.06 21.92
CA GLY A 145 -3.85 -16.44 23.19
C GLY A 145 -2.93 -15.23 23.04
N LEU A 146 -3.02 -14.57 21.89
CA LEU A 146 -2.33 -13.32 21.60
C LEU A 146 -3.12 -12.12 22.18
N GLU A 147 -2.44 -10.99 22.35
CA GLU A 147 -3.09 -9.75 22.81
C GLU A 147 -3.79 -9.06 21.63
N PRO A 148 -4.98 -8.43 21.85
CA PRO A 148 -5.67 -7.66 20.81
C PRO A 148 -4.86 -6.46 20.33
N GLY A 149 -5.12 -6.02 19.10
CA GLY A 149 -4.52 -4.81 18.52
C GLY A 149 -3.00 -4.82 18.51
N THR A 150 -2.37 -6.00 18.45
CA THR A 150 -0.92 -6.16 18.66
C THR A 150 -0.25 -6.71 17.42
N ILE A 151 0.93 -6.17 17.11
CA ILE A 151 1.76 -6.64 15.99
C ILE A 151 2.73 -7.72 16.50
N TYR A 152 2.70 -8.88 15.85
CA TYR A 152 3.58 -10.01 16.10
C TYR A 152 4.46 -10.27 14.89
N TYR A 153 5.75 -10.44 15.12
CA TYR A 153 6.70 -10.90 14.11
C TYR A 153 6.69 -12.43 14.08
N ALA A 154 6.61 -13.00 12.89
CA ALA A 154 6.61 -14.46 12.76
C ALA A 154 7.28 -14.91 11.47
N ARG A 155 7.75 -16.18 11.48
CA ARG A 155 8.19 -16.91 10.28
C ARG A 155 7.73 -18.35 10.32
N ALA A 156 7.42 -18.89 9.16
CA ALA A 156 7.19 -20.31 8.98
C ALA A 156 8.53 -21.06 8.88
N VAL A 157 8.60 -22.23 9.49
CA VAL A 157 9.77 -23.13 9.42
C VAL A 157 9.26 -24.53 9.07
N CYS A 158 9.95 -25.19 8.16
CA CYS A 158 9.60 -26.54 7.73
C CYS A 158 10.83 -27.45 7.80
N THR A 159 10.69 -28.67 8.35
CA THR A 159 11.78 -29.61 8.51
C THR A 159 11.36 -30.98 7.98
N THR A 160 12.11 -31.54 7.02
CA THR A 160 11.87 -32.93 6.51
C THR A 160 12.26 -33.98 7.53
N ALA A 161 11.82 -35.22 7.31
CA ALA A 161 12.21 -36.35 8.15
C ALA A 161 13.73 -36.61 8.16
N GLU A 162 14.45 -36.22 7.12
CA GLU A 162 15.90 -36.29 6.98
C GLU A 162 16.64 -35.17 7.69
N GLY A 163 15.90 -34.15 8.19
CA GLY A 163 16.44 -33.02 8.94
C GLY A 163 16.81 -31.79 8.06
N THR A 164 16.43 -31.76 6.78
CA THR A 164 16.55 -30.57 5.94
C THR A 164 15.52 -29.55 6.40
N THR A 165 15.96 -28.30 6.64
CA THR A 165 15.10 -27.23 7.15
C THR A 165 15.12 -26.02 6.22
N VAL A 166 13.94 -25.43 5.99
CA VAL A 166 13.77 -24.14 5.32
C VAL A 166 12.92 -23.21 6.22
N ALA A 167 13.20 -21.91 6.18
CA ALA A 167 12.43 -20.90 6.88
C ALA A 167 12.04 -19.76 5.93
N SER A 168 10.85 -19.20 6.12
CA SER A 168 10.46 -17.96 5.45
C SER A 168 11.18 -16.74 6.06
N SER A 169 11.09 -15.60 5.39
CA SER A 169 11.44 -14.32 6.01
C SER A 169 10.58 -14.08 7.24
N ILE A 170 11.10 -13.31 8.19
CA ILE A 170 10.31 -12.79 9.32
C ILE A 170 9.43 -11.68 8.77
N ARG A 171 8.13 -11.72 9.10
CA ARG A 171 7.14 -10.71 8.72
C ARG A 171 6.29 -10.31 9.92
N PRO A 172 5.83 -9.07 9.97
CA PRO A 172 4.85 -8.64 10.96
C PRO A 172 3.43 -9.06 10.56
N TYR A 173 2.62 -9.36 11.56
CA TYR A 173 1.21 -9.76 11.47
C TYR A 173 0.43 -9.12 12.60
N ALA A 174 -0.73 -8.52 12.32
CA ALA A 174 -1.56 -7.91 13.34
C ALA A 174 -2.68 -8.83 13.82
N THR A 175 -3.02 -8.77 15.11
CA THR A 175 -4.29 -9.24 15.62
C THR A 175 -5.37 -8.18 15.43
N VAL A 176 -6.64 -8.56 15.44
CA VAL A 176 -7.77 -7.61 15.41
C VAL A 176 -7.76 -6.76 16.68
N SER A 177 -8.03 -5.48 16.56
CA SER A 177 -8.17 -4.57 17.71
C SER A 177 -9.54 -4.71 18.39
N GLU A 178 -9.68 -4.08 19.55
CA GLU A 178 -10.97 -3.87 20.23
C GLU A 178 -11.52 -2.45 20.01
N SER A 179 -10.99 -1.72 19.05
CA SER A 179 -11.47 -0.40 18.62
C SER A 179 -12.87 -0.49 18.00
N SER A 180 -13.53 0.65 17.77
CA SER A 180 -14.88 0.70 17.17
C SER A 180 -14.92 0.01 15.80
N GLY A 181 -13.84 0.12 15.03
CA GLY A 181 -13.77 -0.39 13.67
C GLY A 181 -14.58 0.45 12.68
N ASP A 182 -14.96 1.67 13.04
CA ASP A 182 -15.70 2.54 12.15
C ASP A 182 -14.80 3.05 11.02
N ILE A 183 -15.34 3.02 9.78
CA ILE A 183 -14.69 3.54 8.59
C ILE A 183 -15.52 4.71 8.05
N HIS A 184 -14.92 5.90 8.02
CA HIS A 184 -15.55 7.13 7.54
C HIS A 184 -14.95 7.56 6.22
N VAL A 185 -15.79 7.95 5.27
CA VAL A 185 -15.35 8.44 3.95
C VAL A 185 -15.92 9.83 3.72
N TYR A 186 -15.07 10.76 3.30
CA TYR A 186 -15.42 12.14 3.03
C TYR A 186 -14.90 12.57 1.65
N PHE A 187 -15.74 13.28 0.91
CA PHE A 187 -15.37 13.91 -0.37
C PHE A 187 -15.56 15.41 -0.27
N ASN A 188 -14.68 16.19 -0.86
CA ASN A 188 -14.94 17.62 -1.05
C ASN A 188 -15.68 17.89 -2.37
N GLY A 189 -15.65 16.94 -3.32
CA GLY A 189 -16.43 16.99 -4.55
C GLY A 189 -17.92 16.72 -4.37
N ALA A 190 -18.69 16.87 -5.45
CA ALA A 190 -20.10 16.50 -5.48
C ALA A 190 -20.29 14.98 -5.47
N VAL A 191 -21.43 14.52 -4.97
CA VAL A 191 -21.83 13.11 -4.96
C VAL A 191 -23.22 12.95 -5.62
N ASP A 192 -23.43 11.82 -6.28
CA ASP A 192 -24.74 11.46 -6.88
C ASP A 192 -25.47 10.47 -5.98
N HIS A 193 -26.35 10.96 -5.13
CA HIS A 193 -27.14 10.13 -4.24
C HIS A 193 -28.19 9.25 -4.96
N SER A 194 -28.42 9.44 -6.27
CA SER A 194 -29.37 8.62 -7.03
C SER A 194 -28.87 7.18 -7.23
N VAL A 195 -27.55 6.95 -7.09
CA VAL A 195 -26.91 5.62 -7.20
C VAL A 195 -26.59 5.01 -5.83
N ALA A 196 -27.01 5.65 -4.73
CA ALA A 196 -26.81 5.12 -3.38
C ALA A 196 -27.61 3.83 -3.16
N THR A 197 -26.97 2.81 -2.60
CA THR A 197 -27.60 1.52 -2.26
C THR A 197 -28.04 1.43 -0.80
N SER A 198 -27.34 2.08 0.11
CA SER A 198 -27.62 2.05 1.55
C SER A 198 -27.33 3.37 2.24
N GLU A 199 -26.08 3.79 2.26
CA GLU A 199 -25.60 5.01 2.92
C GLU A 199 -25.39 6.12 1.88
N LEU A 200 -25.63 7.37 2.29
CA LEU A 200 -25.37 8.54 1.45
C LEU A 200 -23.94 9.01 1.66
N ALA A 201 -23.17 9.13 0.59
CA ALA A 201 -21.82 9.68 0.64
C ALA A 201 -21.84 11.15 1.12
N LEU A 202 -20.83 11.52 1.91
CA LEU A 202 -20.72 12.86 2.45
C LEU A 202 -19.87 13.74 1.53
N SER A 203 -20.51 14.72 0.90
CA SER A 203 -19.86 15.81 0.18
C SER A 203 -19.72 17.00 1.11
N LEU A 204 -18.50 17.32 1.51
CA LEU A 204 -18.20 18.40 2.47
C LEU A 204 -17.95 19.75 1.78
N GLY A 205 -17.68 19.76 0.48
CA GLY A 205 -17.35 20.99 -0.24
C GLY A 205 -16.19 21.72 0.43
N THR A 206 -16.44 22.96 0.86
CA THR A 206 -15.42 23.80 1.52
C THR A 206 -15.19 23.46 3.00
N ASP A 207 -15.95 22.53 3.58
CA ASP A 207 -15.88 22.19 5.02
C ASP A 207 -15.00 20.95 5.29
N MET A 208 -14.24 20.47 4.29
CA MET A 208 -13.33 19.34 4.43
C MET A 208 -12.22 19.64 5.45
N ASN A 209 -11.66 20.86 5.42
CA ASN A 209 -10.65 21.27 6.38
C ASN A 209 -11.18 21.31 7.83
N ASP A 210 -12.44 21.74 8.04
CA ASP A 210 -13.06 21.72 9.37
C ASP A 210 -13.24 20.27 9.88
N THR A 211 -13.57 19.33 8.98
CA THR A 211 -13.71 17.92 9.32
C THR A 211 -12.35 17.30 9.68
N VAL A 212 -11.30 17.56 8.90
CA VAL A 212 -9.93 17.09 9.21
C VAL A 212 -9.44 17.74 10.53
N ALA A 213 -9.73 19.03 10.76
CA ALA A 213 -9.41 19.71 12.02
C ALA A 213 -10.12 19.05 13.22
N ALA A 214 -11.38 18.63 13.05
CA ALA A 214 -12.11 17.92 14.11
C ALA A 214 -11.44 16.58 14.47
N TRP A 215 -10.93 15.83 13.49
CA TRP A 215 -10.14 14.61 13.75
C TRP A 215 -8.83 14.91 14.47
N ILE A 216 -8.08 15.94 14.07
CA ILE A 216 -6.87 16.38 14.78
C ILE A 216 -7.18 16.70 16.25
N LEU A 217 -8.27 17.43 16.51
CA LEU A 217 -8.69 17.83 17.86
C LEU A 217 -9.30 16.67 18.67
N SER A 218 -9.65 15.55 18.07
CA SER A 218 -10.14 14.37 18.77
C SER A 218 -9.02 13.56 19.45
N ALA A 219 -7.78 13.70 18.98
CA ALA A 219 -6.63 13.05 19.60
C ALA A 219 -6.41 13.53 21.03
N GLN A 220 -6.13 12.59 21.93
CA GLN A 220 -5.99 12.86 23.37
C GLN A 220 -4.54 12.76 23.86
N HIS A 221 -3.67 12.05 23.13
CA HIS A 221 -2.33 11.69 23.58
C HIS A 221 -1.26 11.99 22.53
N THR A 222 -1.40 11.46 21.31
CA THR A 222 -0.36 11.53 20.27
C THR A 222 -0.94 11.84 18.90
N LEU A 223 -0.16 12.53 18.07
CA LEU A 223 -0.40 12.67 16.64
C LEU A 223 0.92 12.48 15.88
N ASP A 224 0.94 11.55 14.93
CA ASP A 224 2.02 11.38 13.98
C ASP A 224 1.55 11.76 12.59
N VAL A 225 2.23 12.72 11.98
CA VAL A 225 1.81 13.32 10.71
C VAL A 225 2.89 13.12 9.66
N ALA A 226 2.56 12.46 8.55
CA ALA A 226 3.39 12.44 7.35
C ALA A 226 2.66 13.18 6.24
N ALA A 227 3.11 14.40 5.92
CA ALA A 227 2.42 15.27 4.98
C ALA A 227 3.36 15.87 3.94
N TYR A 228 3.09 15.57 2.65
CA TYR A 228 3.84 16.10 1.51
C TYR A 228 3.80 17.63 1.43
N ASN A 229 2.60 18.22 1.58
CA ASN A 229 2.37 19.66 1.54
C ASN A 229 1.45 20.12 2.66
N PHE A 230 1.81 21.25 3.30
CA PHE A 230 1.00 21.85 4.37
C PHE A 230 0.98 23.39 4.31
N ASN A 231 -0.23 23.95 4.24
CA ASN A 231 -0.42 25.41 4.33
C ASN A 231 -1.81 25.84 4.81
N ASP A 232 -2.71 24.89 5.16
CA ASP A 232 -4.08 25.26 5.57
C ASP A 232 -4.10 25.88 6.97
N PRO A 233 -4.67 27.12 7.13
CA PRO A 233 -4.68 27.81 8.41
C PRO A 233 -5.63 27.18 9.44
N THR A 234 -6.72 26.54 9.02
CA THR A 234 -7.66 25.85 9.94
C THR A 234 -6.97 24.65 10.59
N LEU A 235 -6.26 23.86 9.78
CA LEU A 235 -5.49 22.72 10.32
C LEU A 235 -4.30 23.18 11.17
N GLN A 236 -3.65 24.31 10.79
CA GLN A 236 -2.58 24.90 11.59
C GLN A 236 -3.09 25.28 12.99
N ASP A 237 -4.26 25.92 13.09
CA ASP A 237 -4.87 26.26 14.37
C ASP A 237 -5.22 25.01 15.17
N ALA A 238 -5.77 23.97 14.53
CA ALA A 238 -6.11 22.70 15.18
C ALA A 238 -4.86 21.97 15.75
N PHE A 239 -3.77 21.88 15.01
CA PHE A 239 -2.52 21.29 15.52
C PHE A 239 -1.93 22.10 16.67
N ASN A 240 -1.98 23.42 16.61
CA ASN A 240 -1.50 24.28 17.69
C ASN A 240 -2.37 24.14 18.94
N GLU A 241 -3.68 23.99 18.79
CA GLU A 241 -4.62 23.75 19.90
C GLU A 241 -4.38 22.37 20.53
N ALA A 242 -4.25 21.29 19.74
CA ALA A 242 -3.92 19.95 20.20
C ALA A 242 -2.59 19.95 20.99
N ALA A 243 -1.55 20.57 20.46
CA ALA A 243 -0.26 20.70 21.15
C ALA A 243 -0.37 21.49 22.45
N ALA A 244 -1.20 22.56 22.48
CA ALA A 244 -1.45 23.35 23.71
C ALA A 244 -2.28 22.55 24.75
N ALA A 245 -3.11 21.61 24.30
CA ALA A 245 -3.84 20.69 25.16
C ALA A 245 -2.95 19.58 25.75
N GLY A 246 -1.71 19.41 25.25
CA GLY A 246 -0.75 18.44 25.73
C GLY A 246 -0.65 17.18 24.88
N VAL A 247 -1.15 17.19 23.66
CA VAL A 247 -0.95 16.12 22.69
C VAL A 247 0.49 16.18 22.16
N ASP A 248 1.21 15.07 22.21
CA ASP A 248 2.56 14.94 21.66
C ASP A 248 2.48 14.78 20.14
N ILE A 249 3.08 15.71 19.39
CA ILE A 249 2.96 15.75 17.92
C ILE A 249 4.34 15.60 17.28
N ARG A 250 4.48 14.55 16.42
CA ARG A 250 5.63 14.33 15.55
C ARG A 250 5.21 14.56 14.10
N TRP A 251 6.08 15.20 13.29
CA TRP A 251 5.72 15.59 11.92
C TRP A 251 6.87 15.33 10.94
N ILE A 252 6.62 14.54 9.90
CA ILE A 252 7.50 14.33 8.75
C ILE A 252 6.96 15.11 7.55
N TYR A 253 7.85 15.79 6.81
CA TYR A 253 7.46 16.58 5.65
C TYR A 253 8.48 16.50 4.50
N GLU A 254 8.02 16.83 3.27
CA GLU A 254 8.87 16.93 2.09
C GLU A 254 9.59 18.29 2.07
N ASP A 255 10.93 18.29 2.14
CA ASP A 255 11.73 19.51 2.22
C ASP A 255 11.81 20.31 0.90
N GLN A 256 11.59 19.65 -0.24
CA GLN A 256 11.62 20.32 -1.54
C GLN A 256 10.36 21.17 -1.81
N ASN A 257 9.33 21.05 -0.99
CA ASN A 257 8.09 21.81 -1.11
C ASN A 257 8.08 23.05 -0.21
N ALA A 258 7.38 24.08 -0.67
CA ALA A 258 7.15 25.28 0.12
C ALA A 258 6.09 25.05 1.21
N ASN A 259 6.41 24.27 2.24
CA ASN A 259 5.55 23.96 3.38
C ASN A 259 5.40 25.16 4.32
N ILE A 260 4.81 26.26 3.82
CA ILE A 260 4.74 27.56 4.53
C ILE A 260 3.94 27.50 5.83
N GLY A 261 3.03 26.54 5.97
CA GLY A 261 2.26 26.32 7.20
C GLY A 261 3.13 25.90 8.39
N LEU A 262 4.23 25.16 8.14
CA LEU A 262 5.11 24.67 9.22
C LEU A 262 5.73 25.79 10.05
N GLY A 263 6.02 26.94 9.41
CA GLY A 263 6.60 28.08 10.10
C GLY A 263 5.73 28.74 11.17
N ASN A 264 4.44 28.38 11.20
CA ASN A 264 3.46 28.90 12.16
C ASN A 264 3.01 27.86 13.19
N LEU A 265 3.55 26.63 13.12
CA LEU A 265 3.27 25.62 14.13
C LEU A 265 3.95 25.93 15.47
N SER A 266 3.34 25.47 16.53
CA SER A 266 3.91 25.52 17.88
C SER A 266 5.28 24.85 17.93
N THR A 267 6.22 25.44 18.65
CA THR A 267 7.55 24.85 18.88
C THR A 267 7.52 23.57 19.74
N ALA A 268 6.37 23.22 20.29
CA ALA A 268 6.16 21.93 20.95
C ALA A 268 6.01 20.79 19.94
N ILE A 269 5.63 21.07 18.70
CA ILE A 269 5.54 20.11 17.60
C ILE A 269 6.94 19.83 17.07
N VAL A 270 7.36 18.57 17.09
CA VAL A 270 8.68 18.16 16.59
C VAL A 270 8.56 17.84 15.11
N ILE A 271 9.35 18.52 14.27
CA ILE A 271 9.30 18.32 12.82
C ILE A 271 10.61 17.72 12.29
N HIS A 272 10.50 16.83 11.31
CA HIS A 272 11.63 16.19 10.63
C HIS A 272 11.45 16.26 9.11
N PRO A 273 12.40 16.84 8.36
CA PRO A 273 12.35 16.86 6.91
C PRO A 273 12.89 15.56 6.32
N ARG A 274 12.36 15.16 5.17
CA ARG A 274 13.09 14.28 4.27
C ARG A 274 14.22 15.08 3.62
N LEU A 275 15.47 14.66 3.81
CA LEU A 275 16.68 15.43 3.42
C LEU A 275 17.42 14.88 2.20
N ASP A 276 17.05 13.76 1.66
CA ASP A 276 17.80 13.05 0.63
C ASP A 276 17.82 13.71 -0.76
N GLY A 277 17.01 14.75 -0.98
CA GLY A 277 17.21 15.76 -2.04
C GLY A 277 17.23 15.28 -3.50
N GLU A 278 17.01 14.00 -3.79
CA GLU A 278 17.08 13.44 -5.14
C GLU A 278 15.73 12.91 -5.63
N GLY A 279 15.01 13.77 -6.36
CA GLY A 279 14.13 13.38 -7.47
C GLY A 279 12.72 12.98 -7.16
N SER A 280 12.29 12.65 -5.97
CA SER A 280 10.90 12.44 -5.58
C SER A 280 10.76 12.31 -4.08
N GLY A 281 9.54 12.51 -3.57
CA GLY A 281 9.36 12.98 -2.26
C GLY A 281 8.77 11.98 -1.27
N MET A 282 8.81 12.39 0.01
CA MET A 282 7.91 11.89 1.03
C MET A 282 6.50 12.36 0.66
N HIS A 283 5.81 11.54 -0.14
CA HIS A 283 4.52 11.90 -0.75
C HIS A 283 3.32 11.34 0.04
N ASN A 284 3.55 10.76 1.21
CA ASN A 284 2.51 10.33 2.13
C ASN A 284 1.58 11.48 2.55
N LYS A 285 0.35 11.15 2.89
CA LYS A 285 -0.71 12.06 3.31
C LYS A 285 -1.54 11.40 4.40
N PHE A 286 -0.90 11.13 5.56
CA PHE A 286 -1.60 10.49 6.67
C PHE A 286 -1.39 11.21 8.00
N ILE A 287 -2.38 11.02 8.87
CA ILE A 287 -2.35 11.43 10.27
C ILE A 287 -2.73 10.21 11.10
N ILE A 288 -1.89 9.85 12.07
CA ILE A 288 -2.15 8.80 13.04
C ILE A 288 -2.48 9.48 14.36
N GLY A 289 -3.62 9.14 14.95
CA GLY A 289 -3.98 9.58 16.30
C GLY A 289 -3.95 8.43 17.28
N ASP A 290 -3.35 8.65 18.44
CA ASP A 290 -3.47 7.79 19.63
C ASP A 290 -3.22 6.29 19.38
N ALA A 291 -2.21 5.91 18.57
CA ALA A 291 -1.96 4.52 18.15
C ALA A 291 -1.91 3.51 19.31
N GLU A 292 -1.46 3.93 20.50
CA GLU A 292 -1.37 3.06 21.68
C GLU A 292 -2.68 2.99 22.50
N TYR A 293 -3.76 3.66 22.08
CA TYR A 293 -5.00 3.80 22.85
C TYR A 293 -6.21 3.28 22.08
N THR A 294 -6.67 2.08 22.42
CA THR A 294 -7.74 1.34 21.70
C THR A 294 -8.99 2.16 21.41
N GLU A 295 -9.43 3.02 22.37
CA GLU A 295 -10.69 3.75 22.27
C GLU A 295 -10.60 5.05 21.44
N SER A 296 -9.39 5.54 21.16
CA SER A 296 -9.17 6.80 20.44
C SER A 296 -8.22 6.67 19.25
N ALA A 297 -7.69 5.47 18.98
CA ALA A 297 -6.81 5.21 17.86
C ALA A 297 -7.52 5.45 16.54
N PHE A 298 -6.89 6.24 15.66
CA PHE A 298 -7.37 6.41 14.29
C PHE A 298 -6.23 6.61 13.29
N VAL A 299 -6.52 6.30 12.04
CA VAL A 299 -5.71 6.68 10.87
C VAL A 299 -6.57 7.48 9.92
N LEU A 300 -6.13 8.68 9.57
CA LEU A 300 -6.69 9.49 8.50
C LEU A 300 -5.72 9.48 7.31
N THR A 301 -6.22 9.08 6.15
CA THR A 301 -5.46 9.07 4.89
C THR A 301 -6.36 9.41 3.70
N GLY A 302 -5.84 9.31 2.47
CA GLY A 302 -6.54 9.58 1.22
C GLY A 302 -5.68 10.33 0.22
N SER A 303 -6.32 10.99 -0.73
CA SER A 303 -5.63 11.67 -1.82
C SER A 303 -5.17 13.10 -1.48
N THR A 304 -5.76 13.73 -0.45
CA THR A 304 -5.61 15.17 -0.18
C THR A 304 -4.29 15.53 0.49
N ASN A 305 -3.60 16.54 -0.02
CA ASN A 305 -2.58 17.24 0.77
C ASN A 305 -3.25 18.16 1.80
N LEU A 306 -2.53 18.49 2.87
CA LEU A 306 -3.02 19.38 3.94
C LEU A 306 -2.91 20.87 3.53
N THR A 307 -3.38 21.18 2.32
CA THR A 307 -3.37 22.55 1.77
C THR A 307 -4.78 23.04 1.50
N THR A 308 -5.01 24.34 1.68
CA THR A 308 -6.33 24.94 1.45
C THR A 308 -6.87 24.63 0.05
N GLY A 309 -6.03 24.71 -1.00
CA GLY A 309 -6.45 24.40 -2.37
C GLY A 309 -7.02 22.99 -2.50
N GLN A 310 -6.34 22.00 -1.95
CA GLN A 310 -6.75 20.60 -2.07
C GLN A 310 -7.89 20.22 -1.12
N LEU A 311 -7.95 20.80 0.05
CA LEU A 311 -9.02 20.53 1.00
C LEU A 311 -10.37 21.13 0.56
N VAL A 312 -10.36 22.29 -0.13
CA VAL A 312 -11.60 23.03 -0.41
C VAL A 312 -11.92 23.24 -1.91
N SER A 313 -11.03 22.86 -2.81
CA SER A 313 -11.19 23.15 -4.25
C SER A 313 -10.99 21.92 -5.14
N ASP A 314 -9.80 21.31 -5.13
CA ASP A 314 -9.47 20.15 -5.96
C ASP A 314 -10.23 18.91 -5.46
N LEU A 315 -10.69 18.06 -6.38
CA LEU A 315 -11.43 16.86 -6.00
C LEU A 315 -10.51 15.87 -5.29
N ASN A 316 -10.84 15.58 -4.04
CA ASN A 316 -10.08 14.72 -3.14
C ASN A 316 -11.01 13.90 -2.25
N ASP A 317 -10.48 12.79 -1.77
CA ASP A 317 -11.07 11.96 -0.73
C ASP A 317 -10.24 11.97 0.55
N VAL A 318 -10.92 11.74 1.65
CA VAL A 318 -10.36 11.42 2.97
C VAL A 318 -11.07 10.19 3.48
N ILE A 319 -10.31 9.19 3.90
CA ILE A 319 -10.80 8.00 4.59
C ILE A 319 -10.19 7.94 5.99
N VAL A 320 -11.02 7.63 6.99
CA VAL A 320 -10.59 7.51 8.39
C VAL A 320 -11.01 6.15 8.91
N PHE A 321 -10.06 5.48 9.56
CA PHE A 321 -10.26 4.19 10.22
C PHE A 321 -10.07 4.38 11.73
N GLU A 322 -11.08 4.05 12.51
CA GLU A 322 -10.96 3.99 13.97
C GLU A 322 -10.50 2.59 14.38
N ASP A 323 -9.21 2.31 14.22
CA ASP A 323 -8.62 1.00 14.48
C ASP A 323 -7.19 1.08 14.99
N GLN A 324 -6.92 0.45 16.15
CA GLN A 324 -5.61 0.45 16.79
C GLN A 324 -4.58 -0.39 16.02
N SER A 325 -4.98 -1.53 15.44
CA SER A 325 -4.04 -2.39 14.71
C SER A 325 -3.49 -1.69 13.48
N LEU A 326 -4.39 -1.00 12.74
CA LEU A 326 -4.00 -0.20 11.58
C LEU A 326 -3.16 1.02 12.01
N ALA A 327 -3.54 1.72 13.09
CA ALA A 327 -2.79 2.86 13.60
C ALA A 327 -1.35 2.47 13.96
N ARG A 328 -1.14 1.36 14.65
CA ARG A 328 0.19 0.80 14.97
C ARG A 328 0.99 0.40 13.74
N ALA A 329 0.32 -0.10 12.70
CA ALA A 329 1.00 -0.42 11.43
C ALA A 329 1.49 0.84 10.72
N TYR A 330 0.67 1.90 10.67
CA TYR A 330 1.11 3.20 10.16
C TYR A 330 2.21 3.83 11.01
N GLU A 331 2.20 3.61 12.33
CA GLU A 331 3.25 4.08 13.24
C GLU A 331 4.60 3.39 12.94
N LEU A 332 4.63 2.09 12.61
CA LEU A 332 5.87 1.41 12.18
C LEU A 332 6.47 2.06 10.93
N GLU A 333 5.67 2.40 9.94
CA GLU A 333 6.11 3.13 8.74
C GLU A 333 6.61 4.53 9.09
N PHE A 334 5.87 5.24 9.95
CA PHE A 334 6.27 6.56 10.42
C PHE A 334 7.62 6.50 11.15
N GLU A 335 7.81 5.54 12.05
CA GLU A 335 9.03 5.36 12.83
C GLU A 335 10.24 4.97 11.98
N GLU A 336 10.06 4.21 10.88
CA GLU A 336 11.13 3.94 9.92
C GLU A 336 11.62 5.25 9.27
N MET A 337 10.71 6.14 8.89
CA MET A 337 11.05 7.47 8.35
C MET A 337 11.54 8.44 9.44
N TRP A 338 11.08 8.30 10.68
CA TRP A 338 11.51 9.08 11.84
C TRP A 338 12.89 8.67 12.35
N GLY A 339 13.24 7.41 12.15
CA GLY A 339 14.50 6.79 12.55
C GLY A 339 14.57 6.34 14.00
N SER A 340 13.47 6.43 14.76
CA SER A 340 13.36 5.99 16.14
C SER A 340 11.90 5.80 16.57
N ASP A 341 11.67 5.07 17.68
CA ASP A 341 10.40 4.98 18.39
C ASP A 341 10.19 6.12 19.42
N GLY A 342 11.12 7.05 19.48
CA GLY A 342 11.13 8.12 20.47
C GLY A 342 10.48 9.43 19.99
N PRO A 343 10.36 10.42 20.91
CA PRO A 343 9.75 11.72 20.60
C PRO A 343 10.61 12.60 19.69
N ASN A 344 11.87 12.26 19.47
CA ASN A 344 12.79 13.03 18.63
C ASN A 344 13.30 12.17 17.47
N PRO A 345 13.45 12.75 16.26
CA PRO A 345 13.95 12.01 15.12
C PRO A 345 15.44 11.65 15.28
N GLU A 346 15.80 10.48 14.77
CA GLU A 346 17.18 10.03 14.62
C GLU A 346 17.54 9.98 13.13
N ALA A 347 17.87 11.14 12.55
CA ALA A 347 18.12 11.29 11.12
C ALA A 347 19.16 10.31 10.53
N ALA A 348 20.06 9.76 11.36
CA ALA A 348 21.06 8.78 10.91
C ALA A 348 20.46 7.38 10.68
N ASN A 349 19.30 7.09 11.26
CA ASN A 349 18.59 5.82 11.15
C ASN A 349 17.34 5.95 10.27
N ALA A 350 16.91 7.18 9.98
CA ALA A 350 15.72 7.46 9.15
C ALA A 350 15.91 6.89 7.74
N LYS A 351 14.87 6.21 7.24
CA LYS A 351 14.86 5.63 5.91
C LYS A 351 13.69 6.19 5.11
N PHE A 352 13.97 6.56 3.87
CA PHE A 352 13.01 7.09 2.92
C PHE A 352 13.17 6.42 1.56
N GLY A 353 12.12 6.40 0.77
CA GLY A 353 12.16 5.88 -0.58
C GLY A 353 12.75 4.45 -0.65
N PRO A 354 13.67 4.17 -1.58
CA PRO A 354 14.22 2.83 -1.78
C PRO A 354 14.99 2.23 -0.60
N ASP A 355 15.32 3.02 0.42
CA ASP A 355 16.00 2.52 1.63
C ASP A 355 15.02 1.90 2.64
N LYS A 356 13.71 2.10 2.46
CA LYS A 356 12.67 1.49 3.30
C LYS A 356 12.61 -0.02 3.15
N THR A 357 12.02 -0.66 4.14
CA THR A 357 11.87 -2.12 4.19
C THR A 357 10.40 -2.49 4.38
N TRP A 358 9.98 -3.63 3.87
CA TRP A 358 8.65 -4.15 4.17
C TRP A 358 8.58 -4.60 5.63
N ASN A 359 8.19 -3.71 6.50
CA ASN A 359 8.19 -3.85 7.96
C ASN A 359 6.79 -3.75 8.59
N THR A 360 5.74 -3.65 7.78
CA THR A 360 4.35 -3.48 8.24
C THR A 360 3.49 -4.71 7.95
N PRO A 361 2.46 -5.01 8.78
CA PRO A 361 1.43 -5.99 8.46
C PRO A 361 0.62 -5.55 7.24
N VAL A 362 0.14 -6.52 6.46
CA VAL A 362 -0.69 -6.26 5.28
C VAL A 362 -2.17 -6.37 5.61
N ASN A 363 -2.59 -7.41 6.36
CA ASN A 363 -4.00 -7.77 6.48
C ASN A 363 -4.59 -7.34 7.82
N PHE A 364 -5.75 -6.69 7.77
CA PHE A 364 -6.52 -6.23 8.92
C PHE A 364 -8.00 -6.63 8.77
N LEU A 365 -8.69 -6.75 9.91
CA LEU A 365 -10.14 -6.89 9.95
C LEU A 365 -10.70 -5.74 10.80
N ILE A 366 -11.29 -4.74 10.14
CA ILE A 366 -11.73 -3.48 10.73
C ILE A 366 -13.25 -3.38 10.62
N GLY A 367 -13.97 -3.39 11.74
CA GLY A 367 -15.44 -3.34 11.73
C GLY A 367 -16.12 -4.50 11.00
N GLY A 368 -15.39 -5.57 10.71
CA GLY A 368 -15.82 -6.73 9.93
C GLY A 368 -15.47 -6.66 8.44
N SER A 369 -14.85 -5.57 7.98
CA SER A 369 -14.33 -5.41 6.61
C SER A 369 -12.85 -5.81 6.56
N GLU A 370 -12.46 -6.60 5.56
CA GLU A 370 -11.06 -6.88 5.30
C GLU A 370 -10.39 -5.62 4.71
N VAL A 371 -9.21 -5.27 5.23
CA VAL A 371 -8.43 -4.12 4.78
C VAL A 371 -6.99 -4.57 4.57
N GLU A 372 -6.43 -4.24 3.40
CA GLU A 372 -5.01 -4.44 3.12
C GLU A 372 -4.28 -3.09 3.13
N LEU A 373 -3.03 -3.07 3.62
CA LEU A 373 -2.18 -1.90 3.70
C LEU A 373 -0.84 -2.16 3.02
N TYR A 374 -0.43 -1.22 2.19
CA TYR A 374 0.86 -1.24 1.49
C TYR A 374 1.54 0.12 1.51
N PHE A 375 2.85 0.12 1.70
CA PHE A 375 3.70 1.30 1.57
C PHE A 375 4.69 1.14 0.41
N SER A 376 4.75 2.14 -0.46
CA SER A 376 5.79 2.19 -1.49
C SER A 376 7.03 2.90 -0.93
N PRO A 377 8.21 2.51 -1.46
CA PRO A 377 8.47 1.55 -2.52
C PRO A 377 8.73 0.11 -2.03
N SER A 378 8.54 -0.21 -0.75
CA SER A 378 8.98 -1.48 -0.14
C SER A 378 8.03 -2.65 -0.36
N ASP A 379 6.69 -2.42 -0.45
CA ASP A 379 5.69 -3.47 -0.22
C ASP A 379 5.09 -4.06 -1.50
N GLY A 380 5.52 -3.59 -2.70
CA GLY A 380 5.01 -4.09 -3.97
C GLY A 380 3.58 -3.64 -4.27
N THR A 381 3.28 -2.39 -3.97
CA THR A 381 1.95 -1.77 -4.09
C THR A 381 1.30 -1.95 -5.46
N THR A 382 2.05 -1.75 -6.56
CA THR A 382 1.52 -1.94 -7.92
C THR A 382 1.07 -3.38 -8.16
N ALA A 383 1.79 -4.38 -7.62
CA ALA A 383 1.42 -5.79 -7.76
C ALA A 383 0.11 -6.10 -7.00
N ALA A 384 -0.09 -5.48 -5.83
CA ALA A 384 -1.34 -5.59 -5.08
C ALA A 384 -2.51 -4.96 -5.84
N ILE A 385 -2.33 -3.73 -6.38
CA ILE A 385 -3.34 -3.07 -7.21
C ILE A 385 -3.68 -3.94 -8.44
N GLN A 386 -2.67 -4.48 -9.13
CA GLN A 386 -2.86 -5.34 -10.31
C GLN A 386 -3.67 -6.59 -9.98
N LYS A 387 -3.36 -7.25 -8.85
CA LYS A 387 -4.09 -8.43 -8.36
C LYS A 387 -5.59 -8.15 -8.23
N GLU A 388 -5.95 -7.02 -7.67
CA GLU A 388 -7.36 -6.63 -7.51
C GLU A 388 -8.03 -6.27 -8.85
N ILE A 389 -7.34 -5.56 -9.75
CA ILE A 389 -7.85 -5.31 -11.12
C ILE A 389 -8.12 -6.63 -11.84
N ASP A 390 -7.17 -7.58 -11.79
CA ASP A 390 -7.29 -8.88 -12.47
C ASP A 390 -8.38 -9.77 -11.85
N ALA A 391 -8.77 -9.53 -10.59
CA ALA A 391 -9.85 -10.23 -9.89
C ALA A 391 -11.25 -9.67 -10.18
N ALA A 392 -11.38 -8.50 -10.80
CA ALA A 392 -12.66 -7.86 -11.07
C ALA A 392 -13.58 -8.73 -11.92
N ASN A 393 -14.86 -8.84 -11.52
CA ASN A 393 -15.82 -9.77 -12.12
C ASN A 393 -17.12 -9.11 -12.64
N ALA A 394 -17.49 -7.92 -12.13
CA ALA A 394 -18.73 -7.25 -12.47
C ALA A 394 -18.50 -5.85 -13.07
N ASP A 395 -17.77 -5.00 -12.37
CA ASP A 395 -17.49 -3.64 -12.82
C ASP A 395 -16.15 -3.13 -12.30
N PHE A 396 -15.61 -2.11 -12.99
CA PHE A 396 -14.35 -1.46 -12.64
C PHE A 396 -14.41 0.02 -12.99
N GLU A 397 -14.24 0.87 -11.99
CA GLU A 397 -14.22 2.32 -12.14
C GLU A 397 -12.95 2.92 -11.53
N PHE A 398 -12.39 3.99 -12.11
CA PHE A 398 -11.23 4.66 -11.55
C PHE A 398 -11.22 6.17 -11.80
N ALA A 399 -10.72 6.94 -10.84
CA ALA A 399 -10.44 8.36 -10.97
C ALA A 399 -9.00 8.64 -10.52
N LEU A 400 -8.17 9.10 -11.44
CA LEU A 400 -6.73 9.18 -11.24
C LEU A 400 -6.15 10.53 -11.68
N LEU A 401 -5.35 11.16 -10.80
CA LEU A 401 -4.56 12.33 -11.17
C LEU A 401 -3.55 11.97 -12.25
N THR A 402 -2.71 10.95 -12.00
CA THR A 402 -1.64 10.51 -12.91
C THR A 402 -1.72 9.00 -13.11
N PHE A 403 -1.75 8.59 -14.38
CA PHE A 403 -1.72 7.17 -14.75
C PHE A 403 -0.69 6.96 -15.88
N THR A 404 0.47 6.40 -15.53
CA THR A 404 1.61 6.17 -16.45
C THR A 404 2.23 4.77 -16.27
N ARG A 405 1.51 3.83 -15.65
CA ARG A 405 1.93 2.44 -15.43
C ARG A 405 1.36 1.55 -16.53
N ASP A 406 2.23 1.12 -17.46
CA ASP A 406 1.86 0.26 -18.59
C ASP A 406 1.25 -1.07 -18.13
N ASP A 407 1.75 -1.68 -17.05
CA ASP A 407 1.27 -2.95 -16.51
C ASP A 407 -0.18 -2.86 -16.01
N LEU A 408 -0.54 -1.82 -15.25
CA LEU A 408 -1.91 -1.57 -14.82
C LEU A 408 -2.82 -1.24 -16.02
N GLY A 409 -2.30 -0.48 -17.01
CA GLY A 409 -2.99 -0.22 -18.27
C GLY A 409 -3.29 -1.50 -19.05
N GLU A 410 -2.32 -2.42 -19.15
CA GLU A 410 -2.49 -3.74 -19.79
C GLU A 410 -3.52 -4.61 -19.06
N SER A 411 -3.56 -4.60 -17.72
CA SER A 411 -4.60 -5.30 -16.93
C SER A 411 -5.99 -4.76 -17.23
N ILE A 412 -6.19 -3.43 -17.24
CA ILE A 412 -7.48 -2.82 -17.58
C ILE A 412 -7.91 -3.14 -19.03
N VAL A 413 -6.98 -3.09 -19.99
CA VAL A 413 -7.25 -3.50 -21.37
C VAL A 413 -7.68 -4.97 -21.44
N SER A 414 -6.99 -5.86 -20.71
CA SER A 414 -7.31 -7.29 -20.64
C SER A 414 -8.69 -7.51 -20.03
N LEU A 415 -9.01 -6.78 -18.97
CA LEU A 415 -10.31 -6.81 -18.30
C LEU A 415 -11.44 -6.39 -19.28
N ASN A 416 -11.26 -5.28 -20.03
CA ASN A 416 -12.20 -4.82 -21.04
C ASN A 416 -12.40 -5.84 -22.17
N GLN A 417 -11.37 -6.59 -22.54
CA GLN A 417 -11.45 -7.63 -23.58
C GLN A 417 -12.14 -8.91 -23.10
N SER A 418 -12.30 -9.10 -21.80
CA SER A 418 -12.98 -10.28 -21.23
C SER A 418 -14.48 -10.32 -21.54
N PHE A 419 -15.10 -9.20 -21.94
CA PHE A 419 -16.51 -8.97 -22.18
C PHE A 419 -17.44 -9.14 -20.96
N PHE A 420 -16.89 -9.37 -19.78
CA PHE A 420 -17.67 -9.48 -18.54
C PHE A 420 -17.69 -8.17 -17.77
N VAL A 421 -16.59 -7.42 -17.83
CA VAL A 421 -16.43 -6.12 -17.15
C VAL A 421 -16.23 -5.04 -18.20
N SER A 422 -16.83 -3.88 -18.01
CA SER A 422 -16.67 -2.71 -18.86
C SER A 422 -16.04 -1.58 -18.04
N PRO A 423 -14.69 -1.48 -18.04
CA PRO A 423 -13.99 -0.45 -17.27
C PRO A 423 -14.39 0.96 -17.70
N VAL A 424 -14.58 1.85 -16.72
CA VAL A 424 -14.83 3.28 -16.94
C VAL A 424 -13.85 4.10 -16.10
N GLY A 425 -13.19 5.06 -16.72
CA GLY A 425 -12.15 5.83 -16.03
C GLY A 425 -12.18 7.33 -16.29
N ILE A 426 -11.61 8.07 -15.33
CA ILE A 426 -11.38 9.50 -15.41
C ILE A 426 -9.90 9.75 -15.11
N ILE A 427 -9.20 10.49 -15.97
CA ILE A 427 -7.79 10.83 -15.80
C ILE A 427 -7.63 12.35 -15.94
N GLU A 428 -6.93 12.96 -14.97
CA GLU A 428 -6.61 14.39 -15.00
C GLU A 428 -5.44 14.68 -15.96
N GLN A 429 -4.30 14.02 -15.74
CA GLN A 429 -3.06 14.31 -16.46
C GLN A 429 -2.93 13.48 -17.75
N VAL A 430 -3.77 13.73 -18.74
CA VAL A 430 -3.80 12.98 -20.00
C VAL A 430 -2.63 13.27 -20.96
N ASN A 431 -1.96 14.43 -20.81
CA ASN A 431 -0.91 14.90 -21.71
C ASN A 431 0.53 14.69 -21.17
N VAL A 432 0.70 14.02 -20.03
CA VAL A 432 2.03 13.72 -19.49
C VAL A 432 2.68 12.58 -20.26
N THR A 433 4.01 12.56 -20.29
CA THR A 433 4.76 11.49 -20.95
C THR A 433 4.45 10.14 -20.30
N GLY A 434 4.09 9.15 -21.12
CA GLY A 434 3.73 7.81 -20.66
C GLY A 434 2.28 7.68 -20.13
N SER A 435 1.42 8.70 -20.32
CA SER A 435 0.01 8.59 -19.95
C SER A 435 -0.67 7.42 -20.66
N GLU A 436 -1.39 6.59 -19.91
CA GLU A 436 -2.17 5.47 -20.43
C GLU A 436 -3.46 5.88 -21.15
N PHE A 437 -3.84 7.17 -21.11
CA PHE A 437 -5.09 7.66 -21.68
C PHE A 437 -5.34 7.23 -23.12
N ASP A 438 -4.36 7.50 -24.02
CA ASP A 438 -4.49 7.15 -25.44
C ASP A 438 -4.44 5.63 -25.68
N ASN A 439 -3.68 4.89 -24.86
CA ASN A 439 -3.61 3.43 -24.92
C ASN A 439 -4.96 2.81 -24.54
N LEU A 440 -5.58 3.25 -23.45
CA LEU A 440 -6.87 2.76 -22.99
C LEU A 440 -7.99 3.04 -24.01
N ILE A 441 -8.08 4.28 -24.52
CA ILE A 441 -9.04 4.64 -25.59
C ILE A 441 -8.80 3.81 -26.86
N GLY A 442 -7.54 3.66 -27.28
CA GLY A 442 -7.18 2.88 -28.47
C GLY A 442 -7.61 1.41 -28.38
N ASN A 443 -7.72 0.87 -27.18
CA ASN A 443 -8.19 -0.49 -26.88
C ASN A 443 -9.68 -0.56 -26.51
N GLY A 444 -10.44 0.54 -26.63
CA GLY A 444 -11.90 0.57 -26.45
C GLY A 444 -12.36 0.70 -25.01
N VAL A 445 -11.48 1.01 -24.06
CA VAL A 445 -11.87 1.34 -22.68
C VAL A 445 -12.52 2.71 -22.65
N GLN A 446 -13.59 2.86 -21.87
CA GLN A 446 -14.29 4.14 -21.70
C GLN A 446 -13.52 5.03 -20.70
N VAL A 447 -12.69 5.93 -21.21
CA VAL A 447 -11.89 6.84 -20.40
C VAL A 447 -12.13 8.29 -20.81
N TYR A 448 -12.27 9.16 -19.83
CA TYR A 448 -12.57 10.57 -20.02
C TYR A 448 -11.46 11.43 -19.41
N ALA A 449 -11.06 12.49 -20.12
CA ALA A 449 -10.21 13.51 -19.56
C ALA A 449 -11.03 14.41 -18.60
N HIS A 450 -10.47 14.70 -17.45
CA HIS A 450 -11.04 15.70 -16.55
C HIS A 450 -10.51 17.08 -16.93
N GLU A 451 -11.38 17.95 -17.47
CA GLU A 451 -11.02 19.29 -17.99
C GLU A 451 -11.55 20.50 -17.19
N PRO A 452 -12.26 20.35 -16.05
CA PRO A 452 -12.69 21.48 -15.24
C PRO A 452 -11.51 22.32 -14.71
N SER A 453 -11.84 23.48 -14.13
CA SER A 453 -10.84 24.44 -13.62
C SER A 453 -10.19 24.04 -12.28
N VAL A 454 -10.64 22.95 -11.68
CA VAL A 454 -10.10 22.33 -10.46
C VAL A 454 -9.57 20.96 -10.82
N ASP A 455 -8.52 20.51 -10.14
CA ASP A 455 -7.89 19.23 -10.46
C ASP A 455 -8.69 18.06 -9.85
N CYS A 456 -8.84 16.97 -10.61
CA CYS A 456 -9.25 15.67 -10.08
C CYS A 456 -8.00 15.00 -9.48
N HIS A 457 -7.78 15.24 -8.19
CA HIS A 457 -6.55 14.82 -7.50
C HIS A 457 -6.66 13.42 -6.88
N HIS A 458 -7.70 12.68 -7.19
CA HIS A 458 -7.93 11.31 -6.74
C HIS A 458 -6.87 10.32 -7.20
N LYS A 459 -6.78 9.20 -6.50
CA LYS A 459 -5.94 8.03 -6.80
C LYS A 459 -6.67 6.76 -6.39
N TYR A 460 -7.97 6.67 -6.76
CA TYR A 460 -8.76 5.52 -6.37
C TYR A 460 -9.27 4.71 -7.57
N CYS A 461 -9.55 3.44 -7.32
CA CYS A 461 -10.43 2.64 -8.14
C CYS A 461 -11.48 1.91 -7.28
N ILE A 462 -12.56 1.51 -7.94
CA ILE A 462 -13.70 0.81 -7.37
C ILE A 462 -13.91 -0.46 -8.19
N ILE A 463 -14.07 -1.58 -7.51
CA ILE A 463 -14.20 -2.91 -8.12
C ILE A 463 -15.49 -3.53 -7.62
N ASP A 464 -16.29 -4.11 -8.53
CA ASP A 464 -17.43 -4.97 -8.25
C ASP A 464 -18.52 -4.35 -7.34
N TYR A 465 -18.64 -3.01 -7.35
CA TYR A 465 -19.58 -2.29 -6.47
C TYR A 465 -21.06 -2.64 -6.72
N SER A 466 -21.39 -3.08 -7.94
CA SER A 466 -22.79 -3.38 -8.32
C SER A 466 -23.25 -4.77 -7.89
N GLU A 467 -22.33 -5.68 -7.59
CA GLU A 467 -22.59 -7.08 -7.26
C GLU A 467 -22.04 -7.46 -5.88
N PRO A 468 -22.77 -7.20 -4.78
CA PRO A 468 -22.29 -7.46 -3.41
C PRO A 468 -21.95 -8.93 -3.11
N GLY A 469 -22.27 -9.84 -4.01
CA GLY A 469 -21.93 -11.27 -3.91
C GLY A 469 -20.54 -11.64 -4.45
N THR A 470 -19.85 -10.68 -5.07
CA THR A 470 -18.44 -10.78 -5.48
C THR A 470 -17.53 -10.29 -4.34
N ASP A 471 -16.62 -9.38 -4.59
CA ASP A 471 -15.76 -8.76 -3.59
C ASP A 471 -15.67 -7.25 -3.83
N PRO A 472 -16.72 -6.48 -3.46
CA PRO A 472 -16.71 -5.04 -3.65
C PRO A 472 -15.55 -4.37 -2.94
N THR A 473 -14.65 -3.77 -3.72
CA THR A 473 -13.36 -3.29 -3.23
C THR A 473 -13.12 -1.84 -3.64
N VAL A 474 -12.49 -1.06 -2.76
CA VAL A 474 -11.93 0.26 -3.04
C VAL A 474 -10.44 0.25 -2.78
N ILE A 475 -9.67 0.78 -3.72
CA ILE A 475 -8.26 1.09 -3.53
C ILE A 475 -8.12 2.61 -3.49
N THR A 476 -7.51 3.16 -2.44
CA THR A 476 -7.25 4.59 -2.31
C THR A 476 -5.97 4.86 -1.52
N GLY A 477 -5.54 6.13 -1.44
CA GLY A 477 -4.35 6.57 -0.73
C GLY A 477 -3.62 7.69 -1.47
N SER A 478 -2.31 7.77 -1.24
CA SER A 478 -1.47 8.81 -1.86
C SER A 478 -0.85 8.40 -3.19
N HIS A 479 -0.86 7.09 -3.51
CA HIS A 479 -0.09 6.45 -4.58
C HIS A 479 -0.65 6.77 -5.97
N ASN A 480 0.02 7.63 -6.74
CA ASN A 480 -0.26 7.79 -8.17
C ASN A 480 0.09 6.50 -8.92
N TRP A 481 -0.64 6.15 -9.96
CA TRP A 481 -0.31 5.00 -10.80
C TRP A 481 0.86 5.30 -11.73
N SER A 482 2.04 5.43 -11.14
CA SER A 482 3.27 5.87 -11.81
C SER A 482 4.50 5.12 -11.29
N SER A 483 5.53 5.06 -12.13
CA SER A 483 6.80 4.43 -11.74
C SER A 483 7.49 5.15 -10.57
N SER A 484 7.31 6.47 -10.44
CA SER A 484 7.88 7.21 -9.31
C SER A 484 7.19 6.84 -7.99
N ALA A 485 5.87 6.69 -8.00
CA ALA A 485 5.11 6.29 -6.82
C ALA A 485 5.49 4.88 -6.35
N GLU A 486 5.70 3.94 -7.28
CA GLU A 486 6.08 2.56 -6.94
C GLU A 486 7.52 2.43 -6.45
N ASN A 487 8.49 3.15 -7.06
CA ASN A 487 9.90 2.81 -6.89
C ASN A 487 10.71 3.84 -6.12
N VAL A 488 10.16 5.02 -5.84
CA VAL A 488 10.97 6.14 -5.32
C VAL A 488 10.27 6.94 -4.22
N ASN A 489 8.96 7.23 -4.38
CA ASN A 489 8.22 8.00 -3.40
C ASN A 489 7.84 7.17 -2.17
N ASP A 490 7.76 7.84 -1.02
CA ASP A 490 7.08 7.30 0.15
C ASP A 490 5.57 7.53 -0.01
N GLU A 491 4.83 6.47 -0.30
CA GLU A 491 3.38 6.49 -0.52
C GLU A 491 2.69 5.47 0.37
N ASN A 492 1.40 5.66 0.62
CA ASN A 492 0.54 4.67 1.23
C ASN A 492 -0.65 4.32 0.34
N THR A 493 -1.09 3.08 0.41
CA THR A 493 -2.27 2.55 -0.27
C THR A 493 -3.04 1.66 0.68
N VAL A 494 -4.33 1.88 0.76
CA VAL A 494 -5.28 0.99 1.44
C VAL A 494 -6.22 0.35 0.43
N ILE A 495 -6.46 -0.95 0.59
CA ILE A 495 -7.44 -1.73 -0.16
C ILE A 495 -8.53 -2.15 0.81
N VAL A 496 -9.76 -1.74 0.58
CA VAL A 496 -10.88 -1.92 1.50
C VAL A 496 -11.94 -2.80 0.84
N HIS A 497 -12.11 -4.00 1.34
CA HIS A 497 -13.11 -4.97 0.86
C HIS A 497 -14.42 -4.76 1.62
N ASP A 498 -15.21 -3.79 1.15
CA ASP A 498 -16.47 -3.39 1.78
C ASP A 498 -17.46 -2.80 0.77
N ALA A 499 -18.62 -3.45 0.62
CA ALA A 499 -19.64 -3.03 -0.32
C ALA A 499 -20.24 -1.64 -0.01
N ARG A 500 -20.29 -1.23 1.26
CA ARG A 500 -20.74 0.09 1.69
C ARG A 500 -19.74 1.15 1.24
N VAL A 501 -18.45 0.93 1.52
CA VAL A 501 -17.37 1.85 1.12
C VAL A 501 -17.30 1.95 -0.40
N ALA A 502 -17.36 0.83 -1.12
CA ALA A 502 -17.38 0.82 -2.59
C ALA A 502 -18.54 1.65 -3.14
N ASN A 503 -19.75 1.54 -2.57
CA ASN A 503 -20.87 2.37 -3.01
C ASN A 503 -20.71 3.86 -2.64
N LEU A 504 -20.06 4.21 -1.54
CA LEU A 504 -19.77 5.62 -1.22
C LEU A 504 -18.86 6.25 -2.28
N TYR A 505 -17.79 5.56 -2.70
CA TYR A 505 -16.93 6.02 -3.79
C TYR A 505 -17.64 6.04 -5.14
N HIS A 506 -18.51 5.06 -5.43
CA HIS A 506 -19.31 5.05 -6.67
C HIS A 506 -20.25 6.27 -6.77
N GLN A 507 -20.83 6.76 -5.66
CA GLN A 507 -21.65 7.97 -5.67
C GLN A 507 -20.83 9.21 -6.06
N GLU A 508 -19.59 9.32 -5.63
CA GLU A 508 -18.69 10.41 -6.01
C GLU A 508 -18.21 10.25 -7.45
N PHE A 509 -17.74 9.07 -7.84
CA PHE A 509 -17.36 8.77 -9.23
C PHE A 509 -18.47 9.09 -10.23
N SER A 510 -19.71 8.70 -9.93
CA SER A 510 -20.87 8.98 -10.77
C SER A 510 -21.11 10.48 -10.97
N ALA A 511 -20.91 11.30 -9.94
CA ALA A 511 -21.04 12.75 -10.07
C ALA A 511 -19.92 13.34 -10.96
N ILE A 512 -18.68 12.88 -10.83
CA ILE A 512 -17.57 13.31 -11.70
C ILE A 512 -17.84 12.86 -13.14
N LEU A 513 -18.23 11.60 -13.34
CA LEU A 513 -18.53 11.04 -14.67
C LEU A 513 -19.65 11.85 -15.38
N ASN A 514 -20.72 12.17 -14.66
CA ASN A 514 -21.79 13.01 -15.18
C ASN A 514 -21.29 14.41 -15.58
N SER A 515 -20.36 14.98 -14.86
CA SER A 515 -19.79 16.31 -15.15
C SER A 515 -18.95 16.31 -16.44
N VAL A 516 -18.13 15.28 -16.67
CA VAL A 516 -17.24 15.19 -17.83
C VAL A 516 -17.96 14.69 -19.10
N THR A 517 -19.06 13.94 -18.95
CA THR A 517 -19.86 13.44 -20.09
C THR A 517 -20.99 14.36 -20.49
N GLY A 518 -21.23 15.45 -19.76
CA GLY A 518 -22.30 16.42 -20.04
C GLY A 518 -23.72 15.92 -19.66
N GLY A 519 -23.82 14.92 -18.80
CA GLY A 519 -25.06 14.32 -18.31
C GLY A 519 -25.81 15.12 -17.23
N GLY A 520 -25.40 16.33 -16.94
CA GLY A 520 -26.02 17.23 -15.96
C GLY A 520 -26.93 18.26 -16.62
N GLY A 521 -28.21 17.95 -16.81
CA GLY A 521 -29.25 18.85 -17.27
C GLY A 521 -30.46 18.82 -16.34
#